data_fb8703ebb0d978eb6127589f21818235
#
_entry.id   fb8703ebb0d978eb6127589f21818235
#
_cell.length_a   1.000
_cell.length_b   1.000
_cell.length_c   1.000
_cell.angle_alpha   90.00
_cell.angle_beta   90.00
_cell.angle_gamma   90.00
#
_symmetry.space_group_name_H-M   'P 1'
#
loop_
_entity.id
_entity.type
_entity.pdbx_description
1 polymer ?
#
loop_
_entity_poly.entity_id
_entity_poly.type
_entity_poly.pdbx_seq_one_letter_code
_entity_poly.pdbx_strand_id
1 'polypeptide(L)'
;DLGVHQVVSGGQTMNPSTQDILKAIDATPAEIVYVLPNNKNIIMAAEQCVGLAEGKEVVVVPSKTVPQGIATLLVMDPDADVETNVSAMTEAMAAVSTAEITYAARDSDFGGFKIKHGDYMALLNGQLFDTQRGQDKLLKKLAKEDTFQNAEFINIYYGADVKESEAEKTLKLFTEACPSAEITLLPGGQPVYYYM
;
A
#
# COMPACT_ATOMS: atom_id res chain seq x y z
N ASP A 1 9.35 10.30 -7.64
CA ASP A 1 10.40 9.34 -7.99
C ASP A 1 11.28 9.17 -6.74
N LEU A 2 11.19 7.98 -6.11
CA LEU A 2 11.91 7.67 -4.86
C LEU A 2 13.20 6.87 -5.12
N GLY A 3 13.75 6.92 -6.34
CA GLY A 3 14.99 6.24 -6.69
C GLY A 3 14.85 4.73 -6.91
N VAL A 4 13.64 4.21 -7.09
CA VAL A 4 13.40 2.79 -7.38
C VAL A 4 13.95 2.45 -8.77
N HIS A 5 14.81 1.41 -8.88
CA HIS A 5 15.41 1.02 -10.14
C HIS A 5 14.45 0.26 -11.06
N GLN A 6 13.62 -0.61 -10.48
CA GLN A 6 12.68 -1.45 -11.21
C GLN A 6 11.31 -1.45 -10.54
N VAL A 7 10.26 -1.42 -11.35
CA VAL A 7 8.86 -1.58 -10.88
C VAL A 7 8.24 -2.76 -11.62
N VAL A 8 7.87 -3.79 -10.87
CA VAL A 8 7.13 -4.94 -11.40
C VAL A 8 5.64 -4.71 -11.18
N SER A 9 4.92 -4.47 -12.27
CA SER A 9 3.48 -4.23 -12.22
C SER A 9 2.70 -5.51 -11.94
N GLY A 10 1.64 -5.42 -11.12
CA GLY A 10 0.74 -6.53 -10.80
C GLY A 10 0.14 -6.39 -9.41
N GLY A 11 -0.40 -7.50 -8.89
CA GLY A 11 -0.85 -7.62 -7.51
C GLY A 11 -2.33 -7.36 -7.26
N GLN A 12 -3.05 -6.68 -8.14
CA GLN A 12 -4.48 -6.43 -7.98
C GLN A 12 -5.35 -7.44 -8.73
N THR A 13 -4.99 -7.71 -9.98
CA THR A 13 -5.71 -8.66 -10.84
C THR A 13 -4.89 -9.90 -11.16
N MET A 14 -3.57 -9.76 -11.21
CA MET A 14 -2.62 -10.82 -11.52
C MET A 14 -1.31 -10.58 -10.76
N ASN A 15 -0.92 -11.52 -9.90
CA ASN A 15 0.34 -11.44 -9.17
C ASN A 15 1.51 -11.67 -10.14
N PRO A 16 2.61 -10.92 -10.05
CA PRO A 16 3.82 -11.22 -10.80
C PRO A 16 4.36 -12.59 -10.39
N SER A 17 4.91 -13.30 -11.36
CA SER A 17 5.57 -14.58 -11.11
C SER A 17 6.95 -14.38 -10.48
N THR A 18 7.50 -15.44 -9.87
CA THR A 18 8.89 -15.46 -9.40
C THR A 18 9.86 -15.09 -10.55
N GLN A 19 9.58 -15.53 -11.80
CA GLN A 19 10.38 -15.17 -12.95
C GLN A 19 10.35 -13.68 -13.31
N ASP A 20 9.20 -13.01 -13.15
CA ASP A 20 9.08 -11.57 -13.42
C ASP A 20 9.87 -10.77 -12.38
N ILE A 21 9.84 -11.21 -11.12
CA ILE A 21 10.63 -10.61 -10.04
C ILE A 21 12.12 -10.82 -10.27
N LEU A 22 12.54 -12.05 -10.63
CA LEU A 22 13.95 -12.36 -10.94
C LEU A 22 14.49 -11.51 -12.09
N LYS A 23 13.74 -11.35 -13.18
CA LYS A 23 14.13 -10.48 -14.28
C LYS A 23 14.39 -9.04 -13.84
N ALA A 24 13.56 -8.52 -12.94
CA ALA A 24 13.75 -7.18 -12.39
C ALA A 24 14.98 -7.09 -11.47
N ILE A 25 15.23 -8.13 -10.67
CA ILE A 25 16.44 -8.25 -9.84
C ILE A 25 17.68 -8.26 -10.73
N ASP A 26 17.70 -9.09 -11.78
CA ASP A 26 18.83 -9.21 -12.70
C ASP A 26 19.11 -7.90 -13.44
N ALA A 27 18.06 -7.17 -13.83
CA ALA A 27 18.14 -5.88 -14.49
C ALA A 27 18.60 -4.73 -13.59
N THR A 28 18.57 -4.91 -12.26
CA THR A 28 18.99 -3.88 -11.31
C THR A 28 20.52 -3.82 -11.23
N PRO A 29 21.18 -2.69 -11.53
CA PRO A 29 22.65 -2.58 -11.57
C PRO A 29 23.23 -2.40 -10.15
N ALA A 30 23.02 -3.38 -9.26
CA ALA A 30 23.50 -3.38 -7.88
C ALA A 30 23.85 -4.80 -7.43
N GLU A 31 24.79 -4.91 -6.49
CA GLU A 31 25.17 -6.19 -5.86
C GLU A 31 24.13 -6.61 -4.80
N ILE A 32 23.56 -5.64 -4.08
CA ILE A 32 22.51 -5.84 -3.08
C ILE A 32 21.20 -5.27 -3.65
N VAL A 33 20.15 -6.08 -3.68
CA VAL A 33 18.85 -5.71 -4.23
C VAL A 33 17.76 -5.90 -3.18
N TYR A 34 17.18 -4.79 -2.73
CA TYR A 34 16.03 -4.81 -1.84
C TYR A 34 14.74 -4.99 -2.65
N VAL A 35 13.94 -5.98 -2.29
CA VAL A 35 12.64 -6.28 -2.92
C VAL A 35 11.51 -5.92 -1.97
N LEU A 36 10.62 -5.03 -2.41
CA LEU A 36 9.44 -4.56 -1.68
C LEU A 36 8.19 -5.12 -2.36
N PRO A 37 7.60 -6.21 -1.86
CA PRO A 37 6.46 -6.85 -2.50
C PRO A 37 5.21 -5.99 -2.56
N ASN A 38 4.97 -5.13 -1.56
CA ASN A 38 3.81 -4.23 -1.44
C ASN A 38 2.44 -4.93 -1.51
N ASN A 39 2.45 -6.26 -1.38
CA ASN A 39 1.26 -7.10 -1.38
C ASN A 39 1.59 -8.43 -0.68
N LYS A 40 0.77 -8.82 0.29
CA LYS A 40 0.95 -10.06 1.06
C LYS A 40 1.03 -11.33 0.19
N ASN A 41 0.34 -11.32 -0.96
CA ASN A 41 0.29 -12.48 -1.86
C ASN A 41 1.58 -12.62 -2.71
N ILE A 42 2.42 -11.59 -2.75
CA ILE A 42 3.66 -11.57 -3.54
C ILE A 42 4.87 -11.92 -2.67
N ILE A 43 4.78 -11.77 -1.34
CA ILE A 43 5.90 -11.99 -0.42
C ILE A 43 6.57 -13.34 -0.66
N MET A 44 5.79 -14.42 -0.73
CA MET A 44 6.33 -15.77 -0.94
C MET A 44 7.09 -15.89 -2.28
N ALA A 45 6.59 -15.30 -3.35
CA ALA A 45 7.27 -15.31 -4.65
C ALA A 45 8.58 -14.49 -4.61
N ALA A 46 8.59 -13.39 -3.88
CA ALA A 46 9.80 -12.60 -3.66
C ALA A 46 10.85 -13.35 -2.83
N GLU A 47 10.43 -14.03 -1.76
CA GLU A 47 11.30 -14.86 -0.92
C GLU A 47 11.95 -16.02 -1.71
N GLN A 48 11.24 -16.61 -2.65
CA GLN A 48 11.80 -17.64 -3.53
C GLN A 48 12.94 -17.11 -4.40
N CYS A 49 12.95 -15.82 -4.74
CA CYS A 49 14.01 -15.21 -5.53
C CYS A 49 15.37 -15.16 -4.80
N VAL A 50 15.37 -15.13 -3.45
CA VAL A 50 16.61 -15.08 -2.65
C VAL A 50 17.55 -16.23 -2.97
N GLY A 51 17.00 -17.44 -3.16
CA GLY A 51 17.81 -18.62 -3.48
C GLY A 51 18.06 -18.86 -4.98
N LEU A 52 17.43 -18.06 -5.84
CA LEU A 52 17.48 -18.24 -7.30
C LEU A 52 18.32 -17.16 -8.02
N ALA A 53 18.51 -16.01 -7.39
CA ALA A 53 19.32 -14.94 -7.96
C ALA A 53 20.81 -15.30 -7.94
N GLU A 54 21.47 -15.18 -9.09
CA GLU A 54 22.89 -15.47 -9.22
C GLU A 54 23.73 -14.17 -9.18
N GLY A 55 24.78 -14.19 -8.35
CA GLY A 55 25.72 -13.07 -8.26
C GLY A 55 25.19 -11.79 -7.60
N LYS A 56 24.04 -11.86 -6.91
CA LYS A 56 23.45 -10.75 -6.17
C LYS A 56 22.95 -11.20 -4.82
N GLU A 57 23.06 -10.31 -3.85
CA GLU A 57 22.39 -10.47 -2.55
C GLU A 57 20.97 -9.90 -2.66
N VAL A 58 19.96 -10.74 -2.48
CA VAL A 58 18.56 -10.34 -2.52
C VAL A 58 18.00 -10.26 -1.11
N VAL A 59 17.49 -9.09 -0.75
CA VAL A 59 16.91 -8.80 0.57
C VAL A 59 15.43 -8.48 0.41
N VAL A 60 14.56 -9.34 0.91
CA VAL A 60 13.11 -9.12 0.89
C VAL A 60 12.67 -8.38 2.14
N VAL A 61 12.14 -7.17 1.98
CA VAL A 61 11.47 -6.43 3.06
C VAL A 61 9.95 -6.61 2.86
N PRO A 62 9.26 -7.37 3.74
CA PRO A 62 7.94 -7.94 3.45
C PRO A 62 6.80 -6.93 3.58
N SER A 63 6.87 -5.83 2.82
CA SER A 63 5.81 -4.82 2.74
C SER A 63 4.53 -5.43 2.15
N LYS A 64 3.39 -5.08 2.76
CA LYS A 64 2.07 -5.61 2.40
C LYS A 64 1.23 -4.61 1.61
N THR A 65 1.64 -3.35 1.59
CA THR A 65 0.96 -2.25 0.91
C THR A 65 1.98 -1.30 0.29
N VAL A 66 1.58 -0.57 -0.75
CA VAL A 66 2.44 0.43 -1.39
C VAL A 66 2.88 1.53 -0.41
N PRO A 67 2.02 2.07 0.47
CA PRO A 67 2.46 3.03 1.49
C PRO A 67 3.54 2.50 2.42
N GLN A 68 3.48 1.22 2.81
CA GLN A 68 4.55 0.58 3.57
C GLN A 68 5.87 0.56 2.79
N GLY A 69 5.82 0.18 1.50
CA GLY A 69 7.00 0.20 0.64
C GLY A 69 7.58 1.61 0.45
N ILE A 70 6.73 2.63 0.34
CA ILE A 70 7.17 4.02 0.27
C ILE A 70 7.91 4.42 1.56
N ALA A 71 7.34 4.09 2.73
CA ALA A 71 7.97 4.41 4.01
C ALA A 71 9.35 3.76 4.16
N THR A 72 9.50 2.51 3.71
CA THR A 72 10.80 1.82 3.74
C THR A 72 11.84 2.49 2.85
N LEU A 73 11.44 3.01 1.69
CA LEU A 73 12.36 3.71 0.77
C LEU A 73 12.87 5.04 1.35
N LEU A 74 12.06 5.72 2.16
CA LEU A 74 12.43 7.00 2.75
C LEU A 74 13.50 6.89 3.84
N VAL A 75 13.66 5.72 4.44
CA VAL A 75 14.64 5.49 5.52
C VAL A 75 15.85 4.66 5.06
N MET A 76 15.86 4.19 3.81
CA MET A 76 16.97 3.42 3.26
C MET A 76 18.19 4.32 3.09
N ASP A 77 19.31 3.89 3.65
CA ASP A 77 20.61 4.54 3.54
C ASP A 77 21.54 3.68 2.65
N PRO A 78 21.95 4.19 1.48
CA PRO A 78 22.85 3.45 0.59
C PRO A 78 24.23 3.16 1.18
N ASP A 79 24.66 3.92 2.18
CA ASP A 79 25.97 3.81 2.82
C ASP A 79 25.95 2.88 4.05
N ALA A 80 24.76 2.48 4.52
CA ALA A 80 24.60 1.57 5.65
C ALA A 80 24.67 0.09 5.22
N ASP A 81 25.03 -0.79 6.16
CA ASP A 81 24.97 -2.23 5.92
C ASP A 81 23.54 -2.77 5.83
N VAL A 82 23.41 -4.01 5.34
CA VAL A 82 22.11 -4.65 5.11
C VAL A 82 21.30 -4.79 6.40
N GLU A 83 21.93 -5.15 7.51
CA GLU A 83 21.27 -5.36 8.79
C GLU A 83 20.66 -4.06 9.33
N THR A 84 21.44 -2.98 9.27
CA THR A 84 21.00 -1.62 9.64
C THR A 84 19.81 -1.17 8.79
N ASN A 85 19.90 -1.33 7.46
CA ASN A 85 18.80 -0.98 6.56
C ASN A 85 17.55 -1.80 6.81
N VAL A 86 17.67 -3.13 6.94
CA VAL A 86 16.52 -4.01 7.21
C VAL A 86 15.83 -3.64 8.51
N SER A 87 16.60 -3.32 9.55
CA SER A 87 16.05 -2.86 10.83
C SER A 87 15.26 -1.56 10.68
N ALA A 88 15.85 -0.53 10.07
CA ALA A 88 15.21 0.77 9.86
C ALA A 88 13.95 0.66 8.96
N MET A 89 14.05 -0.09 7.86
CA MET A 89 12.94 -0.35 6.95
C MET A 89 11.78 -1.10 7.63
N THR A 90 12.10 -2.09 8.48
CA THR A 90 11.08 -2.85 9.22
C THR A 90 10.36 -1.97 10.23
N GLU A 91 11.07 -1.12 10.94
CA GLU A 91 10.48 -0.16 11.89
C GLU A 91 9.59 0.86 11.15
N ALA A 92 10.08 1.46 10.08
CA ALA A 92 9.30 2.40 9.27
C ALA A 92 8.02 1.75 8.70
N MET A 93 8.14 0.53 8.18
CA MET A 93 6.99 -0.23 7.67
C MET A 93 5.95 -0.52 8.76
N ALA A 94 6.39 -0.84 9.97
CA ALA A 94 5.50 -1.15 11.10
C ALA A 94 4.72 0.08 11.59
N ALA A 95 5.26 1.28 11.41
CA ALA A 95 4.60 2.53 11.75
C ALA A 95 3.47 2.94 10.78
N VAL A 96 3.40 2.31 9.60
CA VAL A 96 2.39 2.66 8.58
C VAL A 96 1.12 1.85 8.77
N SER A 97 0.01 2.55 8.96
CA SER A 97 -1.34 2.00 8.80
C SER A 97 -1.90 2.35 7.42
N THR A 98 -2.50 1.37 6.75
CA THR A 98 -3.06 1.56 5.41
C THR A 98 -4.55 1.27 5.41
N ALA A 99 -5.33 2.23 4.89
CA ALA A 99 -6.72 2.00 4.53
C ALA A 99 -6.86 1.90 3.01
N GLU A 100 -7.71 0.97 2.57
CA GLU A 100 -7.99 0.73 1.15
C GLU A 100 -9.49 0.82 0.92
N ILE A 101 -9.92 1.67 0.01
CA ILE A 101 -11.33 1.87 -0.33
C ILE A 101 -11.60 1.25 -1.70
N THR A 102 -12.45 0.25 -1.74
CA THR A 102 -12.83 -0.47 -2.96
C THR A 102 -14.33 -0.75 -3.01
N TYR A 103 -14.76 -1.60 -3.92
CA TYR A 103 -16.17 -1.99 -4.05
C TYR A 103 -16.34 -3.50 -4.06
N ALA A 104 -17.52 -3.96 -3.67
CA ALA A 104 -17.89 -5.37 -3.69
C ALA A 104 -18.25 -5.82 -5.11
N ALA A 105 -17.46 -6.73 -5.68
CA ALA A 105 -17.73 -7.32 -7.00
C ALA A 105 -18.89 -8.33 -7.00
N ARG A 106 -19.36 -8.78 -5.82
CA ARG A 106 -20.46 -9.73 -5.65
C ARG A 106 -21.05 -9.64 -4.25
N ASP A 107 -22.26 -10.17 -4.09
CA ASP A 107 -22.85 -10.37 -2.76
C ASP A 107 -22.00 -11.35 -1.95
N SER A 108 -21.78 -11.03 -0.70
CA SER A 108 -21.05 -11.90 0.24
C SER A 108 -21.49 -11.65 1.67
N ASP A 109 -21.23 -12.62 2.55
CA ASP A 109 -21.34 -12.47 4.00
C ASP A 109 -19.95 -12.74 4.58
N PHE A 110 -19.35 -11.72 5.19
CA PHE A 110 -17.98 -11.81 5.69
C PHE A 110 -17.85 -11.03 7.00
N GLY A 111 -17.37 -11.70 8.05
CA GLY A 111 -17.11 -11.07 9.34
C GLY A 111 -18.34 -10.43 9.99
N GLY A 112 -19.57 -10.93 9.71
CA GLY A 112 -20.82 -10.37 10.19
C GLY A 112 -21.37 -9.21 9.36
N PHE A 113 -20.67 -8.82 8.27
CA PHE A 113 -21.14 -7.83 7.31
C PHE A 113 -21.89 -8.50 6.17
N LYS A 114 -23.13 -8.04 5.91
CA LYS A 114 -23.87 -8.39 4.70
C LYS A 114 -23.51 -7.42 3.60
N ILE A 115 -22.62 -7.84 2.73
CA ILE A 115 -22.07 -7.03 1.64
C ILE A 115 -22.90 -7.30 0.38
N LYS A 116 -23.32 -6.25 -0.29
CA LYS A 116 -24.03 -6.32 -1.57
C LYS A 116 -23.13 -5.90 -2.71
N HIS A 117 -23.34 -6.48 -3.88
CA HIS A 117 -22.67 -6.04 -5.10
C HIS A 117 -22.79 -4.53 -5.27
N GLY A 118 -21.67 -3.88 -5.50
CA GLY A 118 -21.56 -2.42 -5.65
C GLY A 118 -21.49 -1.62 -4.34
N ASP A 119 -21.58 -2.27 -3.16
CA ASP A 119 -21.29 -1.58 -1.90
C ASP A 119 -19.81 -1.18 -1.86
N TYR A 120 -19.52 0.00 -1.33
CA TYR A 120 -18.15 0.42 -1.02
C TYR A 120 -17.67 -0.29 0.24
N MET A 121 -16.43 -0.72 0.22
CA MET A 121 -15.77 -1.40 1.32
C MET A 121 -14.51 -0.63 1.72
N ALA A 122 -14.27 -0.50 3.02
CA ALA A 122 -12.99 -0.06 3.57
C ALA A 122 -12.29 -1.25 4.22
N LEU A 123 -11.05 -1.43 3.84
CA LEU A 123 -10.12 -2.32 4.53
C LEU A 123 -9.15 -1.45 5.33
N LEU A 124 -8.90 -1.79 6.59
CA LEU A 124 -7.89 -1.15 7.43
C LEU A 124 -6.86 -2.22 7.82
N ASN A 125 -5.62 -1.99 7.44
CA ASN A 125 -4.53 -2.96 7.63
C ASN A 125 -4.87 -4.38 7.11
N GLY A 126 -5.58 -4.43 5.96
CA GLY A 126 -5.98 -5.66 5.29
C GLY A 126 -7.18 -6.39 5.92
N GLN A 127 -7.84 -5.80 6.92
CA GLN A 127 -9.07 -6.31 7.53
C GLN A 127 -10.27 -5.45 7.12
N LEU A 128 -11.43 -6.09 6.88
CA LEU A 128 -12.64 -5.36 6.56
C LEU A 128 -13.05 -4.50 7.76
N PHE A 129 -12.99 -3.19 7.57
CA PHE A 129 -13.39 -2.20 8.57
C PHE A 129 -14.90 -1.94 8.55
N ASP A 130 -15.44 -1.66 7.36
CA ASP A 130 -16.87 -1.38 7.19
C ASP A 130 -17.28 -1.50 5.70
N THR A 131 -18.59 -1.55 5.49
CA THR A 131 -19.20 -1.54 4.16
C THR A 131 -20.41 -0.60 4.14
N GLN A 132 -20.54 0.20 3.10
CA GLN A 132 -21.60 1.19 2.94
C GLN A 132 -22.05 1.31 1.48
N ARG A 133 -23.31 1.65 1.25
CA ARG A 133 -23.79 1.97 -0.11
C ARG A 133 -23.28 3.30 -0.63
N GLY A 134 -22.89 4.21 0.22
CA GLY A 134 -22.38 5.53 -0.12
C GLY A 134 -20.95 5.71 0.36
N GLN A 135 -20.05 6.07 -0.57
CA GLN A 135 -18.63 6.27 -0.30
C GLN A 135 -18.40 7.35 0.78
N ASP A 136 -19.13 8.46 0.73
CA ASP A 136 -19.00 9.55 1.70
C ASP A 136 -19.27 9.11 3.14
N LYS A 137 -20.24 8.20 3.34
CA LYS A 137 -20.53 7.65 4.67
C LYS A 137 -19.38 6.81 5.19
N LEU A 138 -18.79 6.01 4.31
CA LEU A 138 -17.67 5.14 4.62
C LEU A 138 -16.43 5.97 5.00
N LEU A 139 -16.10 6.96 4.18
CA LEU A 139 -14.99 7.88 4.43
C LEU A 139 -15.15 8.68 5.73
N LYS A 140 -16.35 9.18 6.01
CA LYS A 140 -16.66 9.87 7.28
C LYS A 140 -16.51 8.97 8.50
N LYS A 141 -16.83 7.69 8.37
CA LYS A 141 -16.66 6.72 9.46
C LYS A 141 -15.20 6.39 9.66
N LEU A 142 -14.47 6.18 8.56
CA LEU A 142 -13.03 5.90 8.55
C LEU A 142 -12.24 7.05 9.19
N ALA A 143 -12.53 8.30 8.81
CA ALA A 143 -11.84 9.47 9.35
C ALA A 143 -12.02 9.67 10.87
N LYS A 144 -12.99 8.98 11.50
CA LYS A 144 -13.22 9.01 12.95
C LYS A 144 -12.51 7.90 13.71
N GLU A 145 -11.86 6.98 13.01
CA GLU A 145 -11.08 5.92 13.65
C GLU A 145 -9.86 6.51 14.35
N ASP A 146 -9.52 5.91 15.49
CA ASP A 146 -8.39 6.35 16.31
C ASP A 146 -7.08 6.39 15.51
N THR A 147 -6.90 5.48 14.56
CA THR A 147 -5.76 5.45 13.65
C THR A 147 -5.57 6.77 12.91
N PHE A 148 -6.68 7.37 12.41
CA PHE A 148 -6.62 8.65 11.70
C PHE A 148 -6.63 9.85 12.64
N GLN A 149 -7.37 9.75 13.77
CA GLN A 149 -7.45 10.83 14.76
C GLN A 149 -6.12 11.10 15.45
N ASN A 150 -5.27 10.07 15.59
CA ASN A 150 -3.97 10.15 16.22
C ASN A 150 -2.82 10.21 15.21
N ALA A 151 -3.09 10.26 13.90
CA ALA A 151 -2.06 10.37 12.88
C ALA A 151 -1.44 11.77 12.85
N GLU A 152 -0.13 11.84 12.69
CA GLU A 152 0.59 13.09 12.39
C GLU A 152 0.55 13.40 10.88
N PHE A 153 0.62 12.36 10.05
CA PHE A 153 0.60 12.46 8.59
C PHE A 153 -0.43 11.51 7.98
N ILE A 154 -1.23 12.02 7.05
CA ILE A 154 -2.17 11.24 6.25
C ILE A 154 -1.92 11.50 4.78
N ASN A 155 -1.49 10.48 4.04
CA ASN A 155 -1.35 10.54 2.59
C ASN A 155 -2.55 9.86 1.94
N ILE A 156 -3.27 10.59 1.09
CA ILE A 156 -4.43 10.08 0.36
C ILE A 156 -4.03 9.90 -1.10
N TYR A 157 -3.94 8.64 -1.54
CA TYR A 157 -3.69 8.29 -2.94
C TYR A 157 -5.03 7.99 -3.62
N TYR A 158 -5.44 8.79 -4.61
CA TYR A 158 -6.66 8.51 -5.36
C TYR A 158 -6.39 7.70 -6.62
N GLY A 159 -7.30 6.74 -6.87
CA GLY A 159 -7.19 5.78 -7.96
C GLY A 159 -7.58 6.34 -9.33
N ALA A 160 -7.33 5.54 -10.37
CA ALA A 160 -7.59 5.89 -11.76
C ALA A 160 -9.07 6.24 -12.05
N ASP A 161 -9.99 5.65 -11.30
CA ASP A 161 -11.44 5.85 -11.46
C ASP A 161 -12.00 7.04 -10.64
N VAL A 162 -11.13 7.79 -9.95
CA VAL A 162 -11.52 8.94 -9.12
C VAL A 162 -11.14 10.24 -9.84
N LYS A 163 -12.10 11.13 -10.00
CA LYS A 163 -11.83 12.48 -10.53
C LYS A 163 -11.16 13.33 -9.45
N GLU A 164 -10.23 14.20 -9.87
CA GLU A 164 -9.53 15.12 -8.97
C GLU A 164 -10.49 15.93 -8.09
N SER A 165 -11.58 16.43 -8.67
CA SER A 165 -12.60 17.19 -7.93
C SER A 165 -13.36 16.37 -6.86
N GLU A 166 -13.38 15.03 -6.97
CA GLU A 166 -13.92 14.12 -5.95
C GLU A 166 -12.87 13.84 -4.89
N ALA A 167 -11.61 13.69 -5.32
CA ALA A 167 -10.48 13.54 -4.42
C ALA A 167 -10.27 14.76 -3.51
N GLU A 168 -10.44 15.97 -4.04
CA GLU A 168 -10.42 17.23 -3.27
C GLU A 168 -11.50 17.27 -2.17
N LYS A 169 -12.70 16.73 -2.45
CA LYS A 169 -13.75 16.63 -1.40
C LYS A 169 -13.34 15.67 -0.29
N THR A 170 -12.67 14.58 -0.66
CA THR A 170 -12.14 13.61 0.32
C THR A 170 -11.03 14.25 1.14
N LEU A 171 -10.11 15.00 0.51
CA LEU A 171 -9.09 15.78 1.21
C LEU A 171 -9.73 16.71 2.23
N LYS A 172 -10.71 17.50 1.81
CA LYS A 172 -11.43 18.42 2.70
C LYS A 172 -12.09 17.70 3.88
N LEU A 173 -12.74 16.56 3.62
CA LEU A 173 -13.38 15.75 4.64
C LEU A 173 -12.36 15.32 5.73
N PHE A 174 -11.22 14.81 5.33
CA PHE A 174 -10.18 14.38 6.28
C PHE A 174 -9.52 15.56 6.98
N THR A 175 -9.29 16.69 6.29
CA THR A 175 -8.76 17.92 6.91
C THR A 175 -9.68 18.46 8.01
N GLU A 176 -11.00 18.41 7.78
CA GLU A 176 -11.98 18.82 8.79
C GLU A 176 -12.09 17.81 9.95
N ALA A 177 -11.95 16.51 9.66
CA ALA A 177 -12.09 15.45 10.64
C ALA A 177 -10.84 15.22 11.51
N CYS A 178 -9.66 15.43 10.93
CA CYS A 178 -8.33 15.17 11.53
C CYS A 178 -7.48 16.45 11.55
N PRO A 179 -7.87 17.47 12.32
CA PRO A 179 -7.25 18.80 12.27
C PRO A 179 -5.80 18.84 12.79
N SER A 180 -5.36 17.79 13.47
CA SER A 180 -3.99 17.67 13.99
C SER A 180 -3.02 17.02 12.99
N ALA A 181 -3.53 16.41 11.93
CA ALA A 181 -2.74 15.73 10.92
C ALA A 181 -2.35 16.67 9.76
N GLU A 182 -1.14 16.50 9.25
CA GLU A 182 -0.77 17.03 7.94
C GLU A 182 -1.29 16.07 6.86
N ILE A 183 -2.14 16.57 5.95
CA ILE A 183 -2.80 15.73 4.96
C ILE A 183 -2.37 16.10 3.55
N THR A 184 -1.88 15.10 2.82
CA THR A 184 -1.45 15.25 1.42
C THR A 184 -2.33 14.42 0.50
N LEU A 185 -2.78 15.04 -0.62
CA LEU A 185 -3.51 14.37 -1.68
C LEU A 185 -2.59 14.12 -2.88
N LEU A 186 -2.51 12.88 -3.33
CA LEU A 186 -1.62 12.45 -4.39
C LEU A 186 -2.36 11.62 -5.45
N PRO A 187 -2.07 11.81 -6.76
CA PRO A 187 -2.57 10.93 -7.80
C PRO A 187 -1.84 9.59 -7.72
N GLY A 188 -2.51 8.56 -7.22
CA GLY A 188 -1.99 7.20 -7.14
C GLY A 188 -2.14 6.43 -8.45
N GLY A 189 -3.22 6.69 -9.20
CA GLY A 189 -3.52 6.02 -10.47
C GLY A 189 -3.76 4.51 -10.35
N GLN A 190 -3.88 3.98 -9.13
CA GLN A 190 -4.10 2.56 -8.89
C GLN A 190 -5.49 2.14 -9.41
N PRO A 191 -5.58 0.95 -10.04
CA PRO A 191 -6.86 0.34 -10.39
C PRO A 191 -7.52 -0.28 -9.14
N VAL A 192 -8.84 -0.53 -9.20
CA VAL A 192 -9.63 -1.27 -8.20
C VAL A 192 -9.87 -0.49 -6.90
N TYR A 193 -8.88 0.21 -6.39
CA TYR A 193 -9.02 1.04 -5.19
C TYR A 193 -9.28 2.50 -5.55
N TYR A 194 -10.40 3.03 -5.05
CA TYR A 194 -10.72 4.45 -5.20
C TYR A 194 -9.77 5.33 -4.41
N TYR A 195 -9.44 4.90 -3.19
CA TYR A 195 -8.47 5.57 -2.32
C TYR A 195 -7.60 4.54 -1.59
N MET A 196 -6.41 4.95 -1.32
CA MET A 196 -5.49 4.26 -0.45
C MET A 196 -4.85 5.30 0.48
#